data_4e7108b537a9fa098bd4366dc57eddbb
#
_entry.id   4e7108b537a9fa098bd4366dc57eddbb
#
_cell.length_a   1.000
_cell.length_b   1.000
_cell.length_c   1.000
_cell.angle_alpha   90.00
_cell.angle_beta   90.00
_cell.angle_gamma   90.00
#
_symmetry.space_group_name_H-M   'P 1'
#
loop_
_entity.id
_entity.type
_entity.pdbx_description
1 polymer ?
#
loop_
_entity_poly.entity_id
_entity_poly.type
_entity_poly.pdbx_seq_one_letter_code
_entity_poly.pdbx_strand_id
1 'polypeptide(L)'
;MLDFTAIDFETANSKRASVCAVGATRVRDGRIVERFNQLVRPPLGYDEFNEWNIRVHHIRPEDVAQSPSWPEVVPLLSAFIGDDILVAHNANFDSSVMVAACEATNLRWQIPQMLCTLELARAHLDLPSYKLPRVSKELGLPKFTHHEAGADADAAAHVLIALAARLGATSIAEIQAAAPASKTAATRALPDYIIPQARQIMAERGFLADLSELKHPDGRANNGEPCVVCGQPVPHNIHYTKRDRHTCSDKCDTSLKRRAQRALDKVMHDM
;
A
#
# COMPACT_ATOMS: atom_id res chain seq x y z
N MET A 1 0.60 18.56 -18.04
CA MET A 1 0.51 19.28 -16.76
C MET A 1 0.77 18.33 -15.62
N LEU A 2 1.39 18.81 -14.54
CA LEU A 2 1.68 18.03 -13.34
C LEU A 2 0.56 18.27 -12.32
N ASP A 3 -0.57 17.60 -12.51
CA ASP A 3 -1.78 17.73 -11.73
C ASP A 3 -2.05 16.41 -11.00
N PHE A 4 -2.21 16.45 -9.67
CA PHE A 4 -2.44 15.30 -8.83
C PHE A 4 -2.91 15.70 -7.43
N THR A 5 -3.36 14.74 -6.64
CA THR A 5 -3.61 14.93 -5.21
C THR A 5 -2.73 13.98 -4.40
N ALA A 6 -1.85 14.53 -3.55
CA ALA A 6 -1.09 13.75 -2.58
C ALA A 6 -1.98 13.45 -1.36
N ILE A 7 -1.78 12.27 -0.72
CA ILE A 7 -2.58 11.82 0.42
C ILE A 7 -1.70 11.07 1.43
N ASP A 8 -2.06 11.17 2.69
CA ASP A 8 -1.47 10.43 3.79
C ASP A 8 -2.50 10.14 4.88
N PHE A 9 -2.34 9.01 5.58
CA PHE A 9 -3.26 8.55 6.63
C PHE A 9 -2.54 8.23 7.93
N GLU A 10 -3.20 8.56 9.05
CA GLU A 10 -2.83 8.05 10.36
C GLU A 10 -3.85 7.01 10.85
N THR A 11 -3.36 6.01 11.58
CA THR A 11 -4.18 4.92 12.11
C THR A 11 -4.06 4.81 13.62
N ALA A 12 -5.18 4.60 14.31
CA ALA A 12 -5.24 4.47 15.77
C ALA A 12 -4.43 3.27 16.31
N ASN A 13 -4.29 2.22 15.48
CA ASN A 13 -3.58 0.99 15.83
C ASN A 13 -3.04 0.27 14.58
N SER A 14 -2.54 -0.95 14.72
CA SER A 14 -1.96 -1.73 13.61
C SER A 14 -2.98 -2.24 12.57
N LYS A 15 -4.27 -2.19 12.86
CA LYS A 15 -5.33 -2.58 11.92
C LYS A 15 -5.55 -1.45 10.90
N ARG A 16 -5.55 -1.76 9.62
CA ARG A 16 -5.69 -0.77 8.54
C ARG A 16 -7.00 0.01 8.58
N ALA A 17 -8.08 -0.60 9.05
CA ALA A 17 -9.38 0.06 9.18
C ALA A 17 -9.47 1.12 10.27
N SER A 18 -8.44 1.24 11.14
CA SER A 18 -8.45 2.16 12.28
C SER A 18 -8.06 3.60 11.92
N VAL A 19 -8.47 4.08 10.75
CA VAL A 19 -8.15 5.44 10.29
C VAL A 19 -8.58 6.48 11.33
N CYS A 20 -7.64 7.35 11.75
CA CYS A 20 -7.89 8.42 12.72
C CYS A 20 -7.58 9.83 12.18
N ALA A 21 -6.83 9.93 11.09
CA ALA A 21 -6.64 11.18 10.36
C ALA A 21 -6.39 10.93 8.88
N VAL A 22 -6.74 11.90 8.05
CA VAL A 22 -6.38 11.96 6.63
C VAL A 22 -5.94 13.37 6.29
N GLY A 23 -4.81 13.47 5.57
CA GLY A 23 -4.34 14.68 4.95
C GLY A 23 -4.31 14.51 3.43
N ALA A 24 -4.71 15.54 2.69
CA ALA A 24 -4.55 15.56 1.24
C ALA A 24 -4.12 16.94 0.73
N THR A 25 -3.30 16.95 -0.30
CA THR A 25 -2.70 18.16 -0.87
C THR A 25 -2.88 18.14 -2.38
N ARG A 26 -3.66 19.08 -2.89
CA ARG A 26 -3.90 19.22 -4.33
C ARG A 26 -2.80 20.02 -5.00
N VAL A 27 -2.28 19.47 -6.08
CA VAL A 27 -1.27 20.11 -6.94
C VAL A 27 -1.86 20.38 -8.32
N ARG A 28 -1.61 21.57 -8.84
CA ARG A 28 -1.94 22.00 -10.21
C ARG A 28 -0.71 22.68 -10.81
N ASP A 29 -0.36 22.27 -12.02
CA ASP A 29 0.82 22.80 -12.72
C ASP A 29 2.11 22.72 -11.86
N GLY A 30 2.26 21.65 -11.07
CA GLY A 30 3.41 21.48 -10.18
C GLY A 30 3.42 22.42 -8.97
N ARG A 31 2.31 23.06 -8.63
CA ARG A 31 2.17 23.95 -7.46
C ARG A 31 1.08 23.46 -6.54
N ILE A 32 1.35 23.50 -5.23
CA ILE A 32 0.33 23.21 -4.22
C ILE A 32 -0.70 24.35 -4.24
N VAL A 33 -1.97 24.00 -4.44
CA VAL A 33 -3.08 24.97 -4.54
C VAL A 33 -4.10 24.83 -3.42
N GLU A 34 -4.28 23.65 -2.85
CA GLU A 34 -5.30 23.42 -1.83
C GLU A 34 -4.91 22.25 -0.90
N ARG A 35 -5.43 22.27 0.33
CA ARG A 35 -5.20 21.26 1.35
C ARG A 35 -6.51 20.82 1.98
N PHE A 36 -6.57 19.54 2.29
CA PHE A 36 -7.64 18.90 3.03
C PHE A 36 -7.03 18.20 4.24
N ASN A 37 -7.51 18.52 5.45
CA ASN A 37 -7.06 17.87 6.68
C ASN A 37 -8.29 17.54 7.52
N GLN A 38 -8.43 16.26 7.90
CA GLN A 38 -9.58 15.83 8.66
C GLN A 38 -9.17 14.75 9.68
N LEU A 39 -9.48 15.00 10.95
CA LEU A 39 -9.54 13.93 11.95
C LEU A 39 -10.75 13.04 11.67
N VAL A 40 -10.58 11.75 11.87
CA VAL A 40 -11.60 10.74 11.56
C VAL A 40 -11.85 9.91 12.82
N ARG A 41 -13.10 9.71 13.18
CA ARG A 41 -13.46 8.76 14.21
C ARG A 41 -13.38 7.35 13.65
N PRO A 42 -12.46 6.50 14.18
CA PRO A 42 -12.29 5.15 13.68
C PRO A 42 -13.58 4.32 13.80
N PRO A 43 -13.82 3.35 12.90
CA PRO A 43 -14.97 2.48 12.97
C PRO A 43 -15.01 1.66 14.27
N LEU A 44 -16.20 1.36 14.77
CA LEU A 44 -16.40 0.52 15.96
C LEU A 44 -15.68 -0.82 15.82
N GLY A 45 -14.92 -1.23 16.84
CA GLY A 45 -14.06 -2.42 16.84
C GLY A 45 -12.65 -2.19 16.25
N TYR A 46 -12.41 -0.97 15.73
CA TYR A 46 -11.10 -0.49 15.28
C TYR A 46 -10.68 0.79 16.01
N ASP A 47 -11.47 1.26 16.96
CA ASP A 47 -11.39 2.52 17.69
C ASP A 47 -10.52 2.46 18.96
N GLU A 48 -9.89 1.33 19.25
CA GLU A 48 -8.89 1.19 20.29
C GLU A 48 -7.57 1.81 19.83
N PHE A 49 -7.05 2.81 20.58
CA PHE A 49 -5.80 3.47 20.26
C PHE A 49 -4.61 2.74 20.92
N ASN A 50 -3.58 2.48 20.11
CA ASN A 50 -2.35 1.88 20.59
C ASN A 50 -1.37 2.98 21.01
N GLU A 51 -0.75 2.83 22.18
CA GLU A 51 0.23 3.78 22.74
C GLU A 51 1.41 4.07 21.80
N TRP A 52 1.81 3.10 20.97
CA TRP A 52 2.87 3.33 19.99
C TRP A 52 2.39 4.28 18.89
N ASN A 53 1.19 4.10 18.38
CA ASN A 53 0.61 4.96 17.36
C ASN A 53 0.41 6.39 17.90
N ILE A 54 -0.11 6.54 19.13
CA ILE A 54 -0.25 7.84 19.79
C ILE A 54 1.11 8.55 19.92
N ARG A 55 2.17 7.83 20.29
CA ARG A 55 3.53 8.42 20.37
C ARG A 55 4.06 8.90 19.03
N VAL A 56 3.59 8.31 17.94
CA VAL A 56 4.03 8.62 16.58
C VAL A 56 3.30 9.87 16.05
N HIS A 57 1.98 9.86 16.04
CA HIS A 57 1.16 10.92 15.43
C HIS A 57 0.48 11.85 16.44
N HIS A 58 0.60 11.58 17.74
CA HIS A 58 0.07 12.37 18.86
C HIS A 58 -1.47 12.51 18.92
N ILE A 59 -2.22 11.84 18.06
CA ILE A 59 -3.67 11.84 18.10
C ILE A 59 -4.16 10.86 19.17
N ARG A 60 -5.09 11.31 20.02
CA ARG A 60 -5.66 10.55 21.12
C ARG A 60 -7.14 10.23 20.87
N PRO A 61 -7.73 9.26 21.59
CA PRO A 61 -9.17 8.94 21.46
C PRO A 61 -10.07 10.17 21.64
N GLU A 62 -9.73 11.04 22.58
CA GLU A 62 -10.49 12.27 22.86
C GLU A 62 -10.49 13.26 21.70
N ASP A 63 -9.40 13.32 20.91
CA ASP A 63 -9.27 14.24 19.79
C ASP A 63 -10.22 13.88 18.65
N VAL A 64 -10.54 12.60 18.50
CA VAL A 64 -11.39 12.09 17.41
C VAL A 64 -12.82 11.75 17.85
N ALA A 65 -13.13 11.84 19.14
CA ALA A 65 -14.42 11.42 19.69
C ALA A 65 -15.62 12.11 19.03
N GLN A 66 -15.46 13.37 18.64
CA GLN A 66 -16.48 14.19 17.95
C GLN A 66 -16.20 14.37 16.47
N SER A 67 -15.17 13.72 15.94
CA SER A 67 -14.82 13.81 14.53
C SER A 67 -15.81 12.99 13.67
N PRO A 68 -16.00 13.35 12.40
CA PRO A 68 -16.81 12.58 11.48
C PRO A 68 -16.27 11.16 11.32
N SER A 69 -17.17 10.23 11.08
CA SER A 69 -16.85 8.84 10.74
C SER A 69 -16.32 8.73 9.30
N TRP A 70 -15.68 7.60 8.96
CA TRP A 70 -15.19 7.38 7.61
C TRP A 70 -16.25 7.55 6.51
N PRO A 71 -17.49 7.01 6.64
CA PRO A 71 -18.55 7.26 5.66
C PRO A 71 -18.94 8.73 5.48
N GLU A 72 -18.76 9.57 6.51
CA GLU A 72 -19.00 11.02 6.42
C GLU A 72 -17.85 11.78 5.77
N VAL A 73 -16.63 11.30 5.93
CA VAL A 73 -15.42 11.91 5.35
C VAL A 73 -15.27 11.59 3.87
N VAL A 74 -15.59 10.36 3.44
CA VAL A 74 -15.37 9.91 2.05
C VAL A 74 -16.02 10.80 0.99
N PRO A 75 -17.27 11.28 1.12
CA PRO A 75 -17.85 12.18 0.13
C PRO A 75 -17.06 13.49 -0.03
N LEU A 76 -16.58 14.06 1.08
CA LEU A 76 -15.78 15.29 1.09
C LEU A 76 -14.39 15.06 0.47
N LEU A 77 -13.75 13.98 0.88
CA LEU A 77 -12.43 13.58 0.36
C LEU A 77 -12.52 13.23 -1.13
N SER A 78 -13.55 12.51 -1.55
CA SER A 78 -13.78 12.17 -2.96
C SER A 78 -14.02 13.42 -3.81
N ALA A 79 -14.81 14.38 -3.32
CA ALA A 79 -15.00 15.67 -3.99
C ALA A 79 -13.70 16.49 -4.05
N PHE A 80 -12.89 16.44 -2.98
CA PHE A 80 -11.56 17.06 -2.99
C PHE A 80 -10.62 16.40 -3.99
N ILE A 81 -10.58 15.09 -4.10
CA ILE A 81 -9.72 14.35 -5.05
C ILE A 81 -10.20 14.60 -6.50
N GLY A 82 -11.52 14.52 -6.75
CA GLY A 82 -12.05 14.57 -8.11
C GLY A 82 -11.50 13.45 -8.97
N ASP A 83 -11.04 13.79 -10.18
CA ASP A 83 -10.46 12.85 -11.15
C ASP A 83 -8.94 12.72 -11.05
N ASP A 84 -8.34 13.28 -10.00
CA ASP A 84 -6.89 13.24 -9.82
C ASP A 84 -6.38 11.82 -9.59
N ILE A 85 -5.19 11.53 -10.10
CA ILE A 85 -4.39 10.42 -9.60
C ILE A 85 -3.94 10.73 -8.17
N LEU A 86 -4.01 9.75 -7.28
CA LEU A 86 -3.49 9.87 -5.93
C LEU A 86 -1.98 9.63 -5.89
N VAL A 87 -1.31 10.34 -5.01
CA VAL A 87 0.12 10.21 -4.75
C VAL A 87 0.34 10.00 -3.26
N ALA A 88 1.14 9.02 -2.86
CA ALA A 88 1.50 8.81 -1.47
C ALA A 88 2.95 8.34 -1.32
N HIS A 89 3.53 8.55 -0.14
CA HIS A 89 4.84 8.01 0.18
C HIS A 89 4.69 6.66 0.90
N ASN A 90 4.87 5.56 0.17
CA ASN A 90 4.48 4.19 0.52
C ASN A 90 2.99 3.90 0.27
N ALA A 91 2.53 4.24 -0.92
CA ALA A 91 1.13 4.19 -1.37
C ALA A 91 0.36 2.89 -1.06
N ASN A 92 1.05 1.77 -0.87
CA ASN A 92 0.43 0.52 -0.40
C ASN A 92 -0.16 0.62 1.00
N PHE A 93 0.43 1.44 1.86
CA PHE A 93 -0.13 1.69 3.18
C PHE A 93 -1.46 2.40 3.02
N ASP A 94 -1.47 3.54 2.35
CA ASP A 94 -2.62 4.43 2.21
C ASP A 94 -3.77 3.74 1.46
N SER A 95 -3.48 3.06 0.35
CA SER A 95 -4.48 2.28 -0.37
C SER A 95 -5.10 1.19 0.51
N SER A 96 -4.28 0.50 1.33
CA SER A 96 -4.79 -0.54 2.23
C SER A 96 -5.63 0.01 3.38
N VAL A 97 -5.35 1.24 3.85
CA VAL A 97 -6.19 1.95 4.84
C VAL A 97 -7.54 2.27 4.23
N MET A 98 -7.58 2.88 3.04
CA MET A 98 -8.84 3.20 2.35
C MET A 98 -9.70 1.96 2.11
N VAL A 99 -9.11 0.88 1.59
CA VAL A 99 -9.83 -0.39 1.36
C VAL A 99 -10.41 -0.93 2.67
N ALA A 100 -9.57 -1.07 3.70
CA ALA A 100 -9.99 -1.66 4.97
C ALA A 100 -11.03 -0.81 5.72
N ALA A 101 -10.92 0.53 5.65
CA ALA A 101 -11.91 1.42 6.26
C ALA A 101 -13.27 1.35 5.53
N CYS A 102 -13.25 1.24 4.20
CA CYS A 102 -14.46 1.02 3.40
C CYS A 102 -15.11 -0.33 3.71
N GLU A 103 -14.32 -1.42 3.79
CA GLU A 103 -14.80 -2.74 4.17
C GLU A 103 -15.42 -2.75 5.57
N ALA A 104 -14.74 -2.15 6.56
CA ALA A 104 -15.21 -2.08 7.94
C ALA A 104 -16.51 -1.29 8.12
N THR A 105 -16.82 -0.39 7.19
CA THR A 105 -18.01 0.47 7.22
C THR A 105 -19.06 0.12 6.16
N ASN A 106 -18.86 -0.99 5.43
CA ASN A 106 -19.72 -1.40 4.31
C ASN A 106 -19.91 -0.31 3.25
N LEU A 107 -18.90 0.55 3.09
CA LEU A 107 -18.90 1.63 2.12
C LEU A 107 -18.32 1.15 0.79
N ARG A 108 -18.99 1.44 -0.32
CA ARG A 108 -18.45 1.23 -1.67
C ARG A 108 -17.85 2.53 -2.18
N TRP A 109 -16.54 2.54 -2.35
CA TRP A 109 -15.82 3.65 -2.96
C TRP A 109 -14.80 3.11 -3.95
N GLN A 110 -14.84 3.60 -5.18
CA GLN A 110 -13.84 3.27 -6.17
C GLN A 110 -12.57 4.08 -5.87
N ILE A 111 -11.60 3.41 -5.23
CA ILE A 111 -10.35 4.05 -4.85
C ILE A 111 -9.57 4.42 -6.12
N PRO A 112 -9.13 5.69 -6.26
CA PRO A 112 -8.36 6.13 -7.40
C PRO A 112 -7.02 5.39 -7.55
N GLN A 113 -6.48 5.40 -8.76
CA GLN A 113 -5.12 4.90 -9.00
C GLN A 113 -4.11 5.70 -8.19
N MET A 114 -3.10 5.02 -7.65
CA MET A 114 -2.07 5.64 -6.82
C MET A 114 -0.67 5.52 -7.41
N LEU A 115 0.10 6.60 -7.33
CA LEU A 115 1.52 6.66 -7.63
C LEU A 115 2.32 6.70 -6.32
N CYS A 116 3.41 5.93 -6.25
CA CYS A 116 4.20 5.79 -5.02
C CYS A 116 5.53 6.56 -5.12
N THR A 117 5.68 7.64 -4.35
CA THR A 117 6.93 8.42 -4.33
C THR A 117 8.09 7.67 -3.68
N LEU A 118 7.82 6.71 -2.79
CA LEU A 118 8.84 5.82 -2.23
C LEU A 118 9.49 4.95 -3.31
N GLU A 119 8.70 4.37 -4.20
CA GLU A 119 9.21 3.53 -5.28
C GLU A 119 9.95 4.37 -6.33
N LEU A 120 9.46 5.57 -6.65
CA LEU A 120 10.16 6.53 -7.50
C LEU A 120 11.50 6.95 -6.89
N ALA A 121 11.53 7.29 -5.60
CA ALA A 121 12.78 7.64 -4.91
C ALA A 121 13.79 6.48 -4.93
N ARG A 122 13.34 5.24 -4.74
CA ARG A 122 14.20 4.05 -4.83
C ARG A 122 14.78 3.81 -6.22
N ALA A 123 14.05 4.18 -7.25
CA ALA A 123 14.49 4.01 -8.63
C ALA A 123 15.51 5.08 -9.08
N HIS A 124 15.42 6.29 -8.53
CA HIS A 124 16.12 7.46 -9.06
C HIS A 124 17.07 8.14 -8.08
N LEU A 125 17.10 7.69 -6.82
CA LEU A 125 18.03 8.19 -5.80
C LEU A 125 18.85 7.01 -5.23
N ASP A 126 20.06 7.30 -4.80
CA ASP A 126 20.92 6.35 -4.09
C ASP A 126 21.03 6.80 -2.61
N LEU A 127 20.19 6.21 -1.76
CA LEU A 127 20.07 6.60 -0.36
C LEU A 127 20.14 5.39 0.57
N PRO A 128 20.72 5.54 1.76
CA PRO A 128 20.75 4.48 2.77
C PRO A 128 19.35 4.22 3.40
N SER A 129 18.42 5.16 3.23
CA SER A 129 17.04 5.06 3.71
C SER A 129 16.12 5.91 2.84
N TYR A 130 14.94 5.38 2.55
CA TYR A 130 13.93 6.04 1.72
C TYR A 130 12.70 6.47 2.52
N LYS A 131 12.84 6.68 3.84
CA LYS A 131 11.78 7.30 4.65
C LYS A 131 11.54 8.73 4.18
N LEU A 132 10.29 9.20 4.22
CA LEU A 132 9.89 10.51 3.71
C LEU A 132 10.78 11.68 4.17
N PRO A 133 11.15 11.82 5.48
CA PRO A 133 12.05 12.89 5.91
C PRO A 133 13.45 12.80 5.28
N ARG A 134 13.96 11.60 5.03
CA ARG A 134 15.28 11.42 4.41
C ARG A 134 15.25 11.80 2.94
N VAL A 135 14.23 11.38 2.21
CA VAL A 135 14.05 11.72 0.80
C VAL A 135 13.84 13.23 0.65
N SER A 136 13.00 13.85 1.48
CA SER A 136 12.76 15.29 1.48
C SER A 136 14.05 16.08 1.72
N LYS A 137 14.86 15.65 2.71
CA LYS A 137 16.17 16.27 2.98
C LYS A 137 17.13 16.18 1.78
N GLU A 138 17.20 15.01 1.14
CA GLU A 138 18.05 14.79 -0.04
C GLU A 138 17.67 15.68 -1.22
N LEU A 139 16.38 15.89 -1.40
CA LEU A 139 15.84 16.75 -2.46
C LEU A 139 15.86 18.25 -2.09
N GLY A 140 16.40 18.62 -0.93
CA GLY A 140 16.50 20.01 -0.49
C GLY A 140 15.14 20.65 -0.14
N LEU A 141 14.14 19.84 0.20
CA LEU A 141 12.78 20.29 0.48
C LEU A 141 12.64 20.88 1.89
N PRO A 142 11.61 21.73 2.14
CA PRO A 142 11.35 22.28 3.45
C PRO A 142 11.22 21.21 4.54
N LYS A 143 11.62 21.54 5.77
CA LYS A 143 11.36 20.70 6.93
C LYS A 143 9.86 20.71 7.25
N PHE A 144 9.33 19.59 7.72
CA PHE A 144 7.93 19.41 8.10
C PHE A 144 7.82 18.58 9.39
N THR A 145 6.66 18.62 10.03
CA THR A 145 6.35 17.77 11.18
C THR A 145 5.92 16.40 10.66
N HIS A 146 6.80 15.42 10.79
CA HIS A 146 6.51 14.04 10.35
C HIS A 146 5.49 13.37 11.27
N HIS A 147 4.61 12.55 10.69
CA HIS A 147 3.47 11.89 11.34
C HIS A 147 2.31 12.84 11.68
N GLU A 148 2.19 13.91 10.92
CA GLU A 148 1.00 14.73 10.82
C GLU A 148 0.48 14.58 9.40
N ALA A 149 -0.69 13.93 9.22
CA ALA A 149 -1.19 13.48 7.91
C ALA A 149 -1.16 14.58 6.83
N GLY A 150 -1.52 15.82 7.19
CA GLY A 150 -1.46 16.96 6.27
C GLY A 150 -0.04 17.35 5.88
N ALA A 151 0.88 17.35 6.84
CA ALA A 151 2.28 17.69 6.59
C ALA A 151 2.99 16.59 5.78
N ASP A 152 2.65 15.32 6.02
CA ASP A 152 3.19 14.19 5.27
C ASP A 152 2.64 14.16 3.83
N ALA A 153 1.36 14.48 3.62
CA ALA A 153 0.78 14.68 2.28
C ALA A 153 1.47 15.83 1.51
N ASP A 154 1.69 16.99 2.17
CA ASP A 154 2.45 18.10 1.59
C ASP A 154 3.88 17.68 1.22
N ALA A 155 4.56 16.96 2.10
CA ALA A 155 5.92 16.47 1.85
C ALA A 155 5.95 15.46 0.69
N ALA A 156 4.98 14.55 0.60
CA ALA A 156 4.85 13.63 -0.53
C ALA A 156 4.60 14.36 -1.86
N ALA A 157 3.79 15.43 -1.83
CA ALA A 157 3.58 16.30 -3.00
C ALA A 157 4.88 16.97 -3.44
N HIS A 158 5.61 17.59 -2.53
CA HIS A 158 6.91 18.22 -2.83
C HIS A 158 7.93 17.22 -3.36
N VAL A 159 7.98 16.00 -2.79
CA VAL A 159 8.85 14.92 -3.27
C VAL A 159 8.55 14.58 -4.72
N LEU A 160 7.26 14.43 -5.10
CA LEU A 160 6.91 14.13 -6.49
C LEU A 160 7.27 15.27 -7.42
N ILE A 161 7.01 16.52 -7.05
CA ILE A 161 7.37 17.72 -7.84
C ILE A 161 8.90 17.76 -8.06
N ALA A 162 9.69 17.55 -7.02
CA ALA A 162 11.15 17.57 -7.12
C ALA A 162 11.69 16.40 -7.96
N LEU A 163 11.13 15.20 -7.83
CA LEU A 163 11.50 14.05 -8.66
C LEU A 163 11.11 14.28 -10.12
N ALA A 164 9.94 14.86 -10.40
CA ALA A 164 9.52 15.24 -11.74
C ALA A 164 10.52 16.22 -12.39
N ALA A 165 10.88 17.28 -11.68
CA ALA A 165 11.89 18.25 -12.15
C ALA A 165 13.25 17.59 -12.43
N ARG A 166 13.70 16.68 -11.55
CA ARG A 166 14.96 15.92 -11.71
C ARG A 166 14.93 15.00 -12.93
N LEU A 167 13.77 14.44 -13.25
CA LEU A 167 13.55 13.55 -14.41
C LEU A 167 13.26 14.33 -15.71
N GLY A 168 13.07 15.64 -15.64
CA GLY A 168 12.61 16.46 -16.77
C GLY A 168 11.16 16.14 -17.17
N ALA A 169 10.39 15.52 -16.29
CA ALA A 169 9.00 15.15 -16.53
C ALA A 169 8.08 16.34 -16.27
N THR A 170 7.16 16.59 -17.18
CA THR A 170 6.20 17.70 -17.15
C THR A 170 4.75 17.25 -16.94
N SER A 171 4.54 15.92 -16.92
CA SER A 171 3.23 15.31 -16.76
C SER A 171 3.29 14.05 -15.88
N ILE A 172 2.15 13.68 -15.31
CA ILE A 172 2.00 12.43 -14.56
C ILE A 172 2.28 11.21 -15.45
N ALA A 173 1.87 11.24 -16.71
CA ALA A 173 2.12 10.14 -17.66
C ALA A 173 3.63 9.88 -17.85
N GLU A 174 4.44 10.95 -17.96
CA GLU A 174 5.89 10.83 -18.07
C GLU A 174 6.52 10.27 -16.79
N ILE A 175 6.02 10.68 -15.62
CA ILE A 175 6.46 10.12 -14.33
C ILE A 175 6.07 8.65 -14.21
N GLN A 176 4.87 8.27 -14.63
CA GLN A 176 4.43 6.87 -14.62
C GLN A 176 5.29 6.01 -15.56
N ALA A 177 5.68 6.55 -16.72
CA ALA A 177 6.59 5.86 -17.62
C ALA A 177 8.01 5.72 -17.05
N ALA A 178 8.47 6.69 -16.26
CA ALA A 178 9.76 6.66 -15.56
C ALA A 178 9.70 5.86 -14.24
N ALA A 179 8.51 5.60 -13.73
CA ALA A 179 8.34 4.77 -12.54
C ALA A 179 8.81 3.34 -12.84
N PRO A 180 9.59 2.71 -11.92
CA PRO A 180 9.88 1.30 -12.08
C PRO A 180 8.55 0.58 -12.20
N ALA A 181 8.46 -0.39 -13.12
CA ALA A 181 7.29 -1.25 -13.21
C ALA A 181 6.95 -1.71 -11.79
N SER A 182 5.83 -1.21 -11.28
CA SER A 182 5.49 -1.28 -9.85
C SER A 182 5.63 -2.73 -9.40
N LYS A 183 6.58 -3.00 -8.50
CA LYS A 183 6.66 -4.32 -7.83
C LYS A 183 5.40 -4.63 -7.03
N THR A 184 4.52 -3.64 -6.90
CA THR A 184 3.29 -3.68 -6.11
C THR A 184 2.02 -3.77 -6.95
N ALA A 185 2.02 -3.33 -8.20
CA ALA A 185 0.80 -3.36 -9.00
C ALA A 185 0.69 -4.60 -9.89
N ALA A 186 1.78 -5.21 -10.26
CA ALA A 186 1.69 -6.60 -10.64
C ALA A 186 1.57 -7.40 -9.33
N THR A 187 0.35 -7.49 -8.79
CA THR A 187 -0.12 -8.75 -8.23
C THR A 187 0.22 -9.74 -9.34
N ARG A 188 1.44 -10.28 -9.32
CA ARG A 188 1.79 -11.33 -10.25
C ARG A 188 0.71 -12.35 -10.01
N ALA A 189 -0.14 -12.56 -11.01
CA ALA A 189 -1.27 -13.46 -10.90
C ALA A 189 -0.73 -14.72 -10.24
N LEU A 190 -1.44 -15.26 -9.26
CA LEU A 190 -1.05 -16.53 -8.68
C LEU A 190 -0.91 -17.48 -9.88
N PRO A 191 0.16 -18.29 -9.95
CA PRO A 191 0.29 -19.28 -11.02
C PRO A 191 -1.03 -20.03 -11.18
N ASP A 192 -1.49 -20.21 -12.41
CA ASP A 192 -2.81 -20.75 -12.73
C ASP A 192 -3.13 -22.10 -12.07
N TYR A 193 -2.10 -22.85 -11.69
CA TYR A 193 -2.24 -24.13 -11.02
C TYR A 193 -2.48 -24.06 -9.49
N ILE A 194 -2.20 -22.93 -8.84
CA ILE A 194 -2.30 -22.81 -7.36
C ILE A 194 -3.74 -22.90 -6.92
N ILE A 195 -4.64 -22.13 -7.51
CA ILE A 195 -6.05 -22.11 -7.10
C ILE A 195 -6.75 -23.46 -7.38
N PRO A 196 -6.60 -24.07 -8.56
CA PRO A 196 -7.17 -25.39 -8.80
C PRO A 196 -6.68 -26.47 -7.81
N GLN A 197 -5.37 -26.54 -7.53
CA GLN A 197 -4.83 -27.49 -6.57
C GLN A 197 -5.33 -27.23 -5.14
N ALA A 198 -5.34 -25.96 -4.71
CA ALA A 198 -5.86 -25.58 -3.39
C ALA A 198 -7.33 -25.99 -3.23
N ARG A 199 -8.17 -25.77 -4.26
CA ARG A 199 -9.57 -26.22 -4.27
C ARG A 199 -9.71 -27.74 -4.17
N GLN A 200 -8.87 -28.47 -4.89
CA GLN A 200 -8.89 -29.93 -4.84
C GLN A 200 -8.54 -30.46 -3.42
N ILE A 201 -7.45 -29.92 -2.81
CA ILE A 201 -7.04 -30.28 -1.46
C ILE A 201 -8.12 -29.92 -0.44
N MET A 202 -8.75 -28.76 -0.57
CA MET A 202 -9.85 -28.37 0.32
C MET A 202 -11.10 -29.22 0.13
N ALA A 203 -11.42 -29.63 -1.09
CA ALA A 203 -12.55 -30.55 -1.36
C ALA A 203 -12.31 -31.95 -0.77
N GLU A 204 -11.06 -32.43 -0.79
CA GLU A 204 -10.69 -33.72 -0.28
C GLU A 204 -10.59 -33.82 1.25
N ARG A 205 -10.16 -32.70 1.90
CA ARG A 205 -9.81 -32.69 3.33
C ARG A 205 -10.59 -31.65 4.17
N GLY A 206 -11.31 -30.74 3.54
CA GLY A 206 -12.00 -29.64 4.22
C GLY A 206 -11.12 -28.47 4.63
N PHE A 207 -9.80 -28.52 4.44
CA PHE A 207 -8.86 -27.44 4.76
C PHE A 207 -7.54 -27.56 3.98
N LEU A 208 -6.85 -26.44 3.81
CA LEU A 208 -5.49 -26.37 3.27
C LEU A 208 -4.51 -26.18 4.44
N ALA A 209 -3.77 -27.22 4.81
CA ALA A 209 -2.89 -27.19 5.97
C ALA A 209 -1.63 -26.35 5.74
N ASP A 210 -1.02 -26.44 4.55
CA ASP A 210 0.15 -25.66 4.16
C ASP A 210 0.21 -25.49 2.62
N LEU A 211 0.77 -24.38 2.15
CA LEU A 211 1.06 -24.16 0.73
C LEU A 211 2.17 -25.05 0.19
N SER A 212 2.96 -25.69 1.06
CA SER A 212 3.92 -26.73 0.67
C SER A 212 3.25 -27.96 0.04
N GLU A 213 1.95 -28.10 0.22
CA GLU A 213 1.15 -29.14 -0.43
C GLU A 213 0.88 -28.82 -1.92
N LEU A 214 1.02 -27.56 -2.31
CA LEU A 214 0.88 -27.12 -3.70
C LEU A 214 2.18 -27.43 -4.45
N LYS A 215 2.12 -28.30 -5.43
CA LYS A 215 3.30 -28.72 -6.20
C LYS A 215 3.31 -28.05 -7.56
N HIS A 216 4.51 -27.69 -8.04
CA HIS A 216 4.64 -27.31 -9.44
C HIS A 216 4.17 -28.45 -10.34
N PRO A 217 3.36 -28.21 -11.40
CA PRO A 217 2.83 -29.25 -12.26
C PRO A 217 3.89 -30.20 -12.81
N ASP A 218 5.10 -29.70 -13.06
CA ASP A 218 6.21 -30.48 -13.62
C ASP A 218 7.06 -31.20 -12.57
N GLY A 219 6.70 -31.14 -11.29
CA GLY A 219 7.47 -31.76 -10.18
C GLY A 219 8.89 -31.20 -9.97
N ARG A 220 9.26 -30.14 -10.67
CA ARG A 220 10.61 -29.56 -10.62
C ARG A 220 10.82 -28.78 -9.32
N ALA A 221 12.01 -28.89 -8.75
CA ALA A 221 12.50 -27.93 -7.78
C ALA A 221 12.77 -26.59 -8.52
N ASN A 222 12.19 -25.51 -8.00
CA ASN A 222 12.23 -24.16 -8.61
C ASN A 222 13.60 -23.49 -8.48
N ASN A 223 14.66 -24.20 -8.77
CA ASN A 223 16.05 -23.76 -8.61
C ASN A 223 16.39 -22.73 -9.71
N GLY A 224 16.56 -21.47 -9.32
CA GLY A 224 16.94 -20.38 -10.23
C GLY A 224 15.76 -19.74 -10.98
N GLU A 225 14.54 -20.26 -10.86
CA GLU A 225 13.36 -19.62 -11.44
C GLU A 225 12.95 -18.37 -10.66
N PRO A 226 12.25 -17.43 -11.31
CA PRO A 226 11.81 -16.22 -10.63
C PRO A 226 10.81 -16.52 -9.52
N CYS A 227 11.06 -15.99 -8.33
CA CYS A 227 10.10 -16.02 -7.22
C CYS A 227 8.73 -15.48 -7.66
N VAL A 228 7.67 -16.24 -7.44
CA VAL A 228 6.28 -15.86 -7.82
C VAL A 228 5.77 -14.60 -7.13
N VAL A 229 6.44 -14.13 -6.08
CA VAL A 229 6.08 -12.92 -5.34
C VAL A 229 6.86 -11.70 -5.80
N CYS A 230 8.20 -11.79 -5.92
CA CYS A 230 9.06 -10.63 -6.16
C CYS A 230 9.90 -10.69 -7.43
N GLY A 231 9.87 -11.81 -8.17
CA GLY A 231 10.63 -11.98 -9.40
C GLY A 231 12.14 -12.25 -9.22
N GLN A 232 12.67 -12.19 -8.00
CA GLN A 232 14.08 -12.53 -7.74
C GLN A 232 14.30 -14.03 -7.92
N PRO A 233 15.51 -14.46 -8.35
CA PRO A 233 15.82 -15.88 -8.46
C PRO A 233 15.60 -16.60 -7.13
N VAL A 234 14.99 -17.77 -7.16
CA VAL A 234 14.91 -18.64 -5.98
C VAL A 234 16.27 -19.25 -5.72
N PRO A 235 16.87 -19.09 -4.51
CA PRO A 235 18.20 -19.58 -4.23
C PRO A 235 18.32 -21.11 -4.36
N HIS A 236 19.40 -21.59 -4.91
CA HIS A 236 19.71 -23.03 -5.04
C HIS A 236 20.08 -23.72 -3.70
N ASN A 237 19.80 -23.11 -2.56
CA ASN A 237 20.35 -23.60 -1.29
C ASN A 237 19.57 -24.80 -0.73
N ILE A 238 20.28 -25.91 -0.63
CA ILE A 238 19.80 -27.27 -0.35
C ILE A 238 19.25 -27.45 1.09
N HIS A 239 19.50 -26.49 2.00
CA HIS A 239 19.17 -26.65 3.43
C HIS A 239 17.77 -26.18 3.86
N TYR A 240 16.92 -25.71 2.95
CA TYR A 240 15.58 -25.21 3.26
C TYR A 240 14.47 -26.18 2.86
N THR A 241 14.41 -27.30 3.55
CA THR A 241 13.41 -28.38 3.33
C THR A 241 11.98 -28.02 3.74
N LYS A 242 11.74 -26.79 4.26
CA LYS A 242 10.43 -26.31 4.73
C LYS A 242 9.89 -25.11 3.96
N ARG A 243 10.56 -24.61 2.94
CA ARG A 243 10.07 -23.49 2.13
C ARG A 243 9.29 -23.98 0.94
N ASP A 244 8.20 -23.28 0.66
CA ASP A 244 7.53 -23.39 -0.62
C ASP A 244 8.55 -23.05 -1.72
N ARG A 245 8.75 -23.98 -2.64
CA ARG A 245 9.75 -23.93 -3.71
C ARG A 245 9.49 -22.81 -4.73
N HIS A 246 8.41 -22.06 -4.55
CA HIS A 246 8.01 -20.94 -5.42
C HIS A 246 8.47 -19.58 -4.94
N THR A 247 9.10 -19.48 -3.78
CA THR A 247 9.51 -18.21 -3.17
C THR A 247 10.98 -18.16 -2.82
N CYS A 248 11.57 -16.95 -2.88
CA CYS A 248 12.99 -16.74 -2.60
C CYS A 248 13.31 -16.49 -1.12
N SER A 249 12.32 -16.27 -0.26
CA SER A 249 12.49 -15.92 1.14
C SER A 249 11.21 -16.19 1.96
N ASP A 250 11.36 -16.28 3.29
CA ASP A 250 10.21 -16.45 4.21
C ASP A 250 9.19 -15.30 4.12
N LYS A 251 9.67 -14.07 3.81
CA LYS A 251 8.80 -12.92 3.57
C LYS A 251 7.94 -13.12 2.33
N CYS A 252 8.53 -13.64 1.26
CA CYS A 252 7.80 -13.95 0.03
C CYS A 252 6.85 -15.14 0.23
N ASP A 253 7.25 -16.15 0.99
CA ASP A 253 6.40 -17.28 1.35
C ASP A 253 5.16 -16.82 2.14
N THR A 254 5.36 -16.00 3.19
CA THR A 254 4.25 -15.42 3.95
C THR A 254 3.33 -14.57 3.06
N SER A 255 3.89 -13.81 2.11
CA SER A 255 3.10 -13.03 1.17
C SER A 255 2.29 -13.90 0.22
N LEU A 256 2.86 -15.00 -0.27
CA LEU A 256 2.17 -15.98 -1.13
C LEU A 256 1.00 -16.62 -0.38
N LYS A 257 1.23 -17.07 0.85
CA LYS A 257 0.20 -17.68 1.73
C LYS A 257 -1.00 -16.73 1.92
N ARG A 258 -0.74 -15.46 2.23
CA ARG A 258 -1.81 -14.46 2.40
C ARG A 258 -2.60 -14.22 1.10
N ARG A 259 -1.94 -14.25 -0.06
CA ARG A 259 -2.62 -14.06 -1.35
C ARG A 259 -3.48 -15.26 -1.71
N ALA A 260 -2.95 -16.47 -1.52
CA ALA A 260 -3.69 -17.69 -1.76
C ALA A 260 -4.93 -17.78 -0.84
N GLN A 261 -4.78 -17.45 0.45
CA GLN A 261 -5.91 -17.45 1.40
C GLN A 261 -7.00 -16.46 0.95
N ARG A 262 -6.64 -15.21 0.62
CA ARG A 262 -7.63 -14.22 0.13
C ARG A 262 -8.36 -14.68 -1.15
N ALA A 263 -7.64 -15.33 -2.06
CA ALA A 263 -8.25 -15.84 -3.29
C ALA A 263 -9.22 -16.99 -2.99
N LEU A 264 -8.92 -17.84 -2.02
CA LEU A 264 -9.80 -18.91 -1.54
C LEU A 264 -11.01 -18.34 -0.81
N ASP A 265 -10.81 -17.39 0.10
CA ASP A 265 -11.90 -16.74 0.85
C ASP A 265 -12.91 -16.09 -0.11
N LYS A 266 -12.42 -15.43 -1.18
CA LYS A 266 -13.30 -14.85 -2.21
C LYS A 266 -14.14 -15.91 -2.92
N VAL A 267 -13.56 -17.05 -3.24
CA VAL A 267 -14.28 -18.16 -3.91
C VAL A 267 -15.33 -18.78 -3.01
N MET A 268 -15.06 -18.87 -1.70
CA MET A 268 -16.02 -19.40 -0.72
C MET A 268 -17.18 -18.43 -0.45
N HIS A 269 -17.00 -17.14 -0.69
CA HIS A 269 -18.07 -16.14 -0.54
C HIS A 269 -18.99 -16.03 -1.78
N ASP A 270 -18.47 -16.46 -2.95
CA ASP A 270 -19.21 -16.46 -4.22
C ASP A 270 -19.99 -17.77 -4.46
N MET A 271 -19.94 -18.72 -3.50
CA MET A 271 -20.74 -19.95 -3.48
C MET A 271 -21.88 -19.88 -2.48
#